data_83861076bad79973e069fff34094052d
#
_entry.id   83861076bad79973e069fff34094052d
#
_cell.length_a   1.000
_cell.length_b   1.000
_cell.length_c   1.000
_cell.angle_alpha   90.00
_cell.angle_beta   90.00
_cell.angle_gamma   90.00
#
_symmetry.space_group_name_H-M   'P 1'
#
loop_
_entity.id
_entity.type
_entity.pdbx_description
1 polymer ?
#
loop_
_entity_poly.entity_id
_entity_poly.type
_entity_poly.pdbx_seq_one_letter_code
_entity_poly.pdbx_strand_id
1 'polypeptide(L)'
;MRLLSKMNSGNNYETRTAMKVRYILPLMGALLGLLTGCQSPVEPGYTKEADLHKLSVEGAFCSNKDKTFKATIDDEAGLITLKIPYYLSDIDPIQGDLTQMILTAVMPVGATFEPKLEGVHDLTKGFKSTIHYVDGTSKEYTFRAEYVRSDRSDVTSIKLINGGDNDKFIYILQPVSEDGSRIIKVVQLGYKHLQLLKHAKLEIETSPWSTLKLPAEGPEMDLTDENTSFTVVSQSGKETKYSFKIVDPNYAPLGKPGVISPLFGVKVIKDGDHGWVDAQNRSMAVIGDELIIANLNGPFLRHNRFTGKATGKTVNREPILGAIHGIAHDEAGHLVATTISSIENKWVPNHTLEVWVWKDGIDGAPTKIFTQDLQHDPMFVGKNKNANTGRTMGIAGNVLSGKARIGFVFNGLNEFFVLSLKDGEVVKHSGLIAPKSAIALTNASKCVPTGVEDSDPVVIGALVDRGMVKVGMDGETHYFGPGKNWFTVNGNTKGFGYTHFNGMELVAIGNGEVASWSAAVDWRNRLIVADIKSGAPASLTDGEILDSYNKKYDPSASGDLSEPNEVDYGRLYGWLNERVGTNPNKVGDACFYVSPDGTTVHVYLMVTDMGFMGWEITKYAI
;
A
#
# COMPACT_ATOMS: atom_id res chain seq x y z
N MET A 1 -27.49 24.92 -50.36
CA MET A 1 -28.89 24.51 -50.51
C MET A 1 -29.29 23.88 -49.18
N ARG A 2 -29.90 24.66 -48.33
CA ARG A 2 -31.26 24.53 -47.79
C ARG A 2 -31.51 23.17 -47.10
N LEU A 3 -31.99 23.02 -45.89
CA LEU A 3 -32.74 23.83 -44.91
C LEU A 3 -32.82 22.98 -43.64
N LEU A 4 -32.56 23.49 -42.43
CA LEU A 4 -33.57 23.93 -41.47
C LEU A 4 -34.70 22.89 -41.23
N SER A 5 -34.92 22.41 -40.02
CA SER A 5 -35.56 23.16 -38.94
C SER A 5 -35.88 22.24 -37.74
N LYS A 6 -35.77 22.84 -36.60
CA LYS A 6 -36.69 23.04 -35.47
C LYS A 6 -36.79 21.92 -34.46
N MET A 7 -36.31 22.23 -33.25
CA MET A 7 -37.08 22.76 -32.08
C MET A 7 -38.18 21.83 -31.56
N ASN A 8 -38.01 21.35 -30.33
CA ASN A 8 -38.69 21.81 -29.11
C ASN A 8 -38.23 20.92 -27.94
N SER A 9 -37.70 21.48 -26.90
CA SER A 9 -38.27 21.96 -25.63
C SER A 9 -38.98 20.88 -24.81
N GLY A 10 -38.52 20.72 -23.59
CA GLY A 10 -39.44 20.35 -22.53
C GLY A 10 -38.81 19.61 -21.36
N ASN A 11 -38.46 20.37 -20.36
CA ASN A 11 -38.69 20.17 -18.93
C ASN A 11 -38.12 18.95 -18.16
N ASN A 12 -37.18 19.30 -17.30
CA ASN A 12 -37.18 19.07 -15.84
C ASN A 12 -38.08 17.96 -15.29
N TYR A 13 -37.47 17.04 -14.57
CA TYR A 13 -37.96 16.68 -13.25
C TYR A 13 -36.81 16.11 -12.40
N GLU A 14 -36.38 16.90 -11.41
CA GLU A 14 -35.73 16.43 -10.21
C GLU A 14 -36.65 15.47 -9.47
N THR A 15 -36.21 14.31 -9.11
CA THR A 15 -36.86 13.50 -8.07
C THR A 15 -35.91 13.24 -6.93
N ARG A 16 -35.99 14.11 -5.95
CA ARG A 16 -35.51 13.84 -4.58
C ARG A 16 -36.42 12.76 -3.98
N THR A 17 -35.86 11.61 -3.68
CA THR A 17 -36.57 10.60 -2.89
C THR A 17 -36.31 10.86 -1.41
N ALA A 18 -37.24 11.49 -0.76
CA ALA A 18 -37.27 11.64 0.70
C ALA A 18 -37.79 10.35 1.33
N MET A 19 -37.03 9.76 2.23
CA MET A 19 -37.49 8.69 3.11
C MET A 19 -38.55 9.23 4.08
N LYS A 20 -39.78 8.77 3.95
CA LYS A 20 -40.85 8.99 4.94
C LYS A 20 -40.76 7.93 6.03
N VAL A 21 -40.39 8.37 7.23
CA VAL A 21 -40.60 7.60 8.46
C VAL A 21 -42.08 7.70 8.81
N ARG A 22 -42.81 6.59 8.83
CA ARG A 22 -44.19 6.48 9.29
C ARG A 22 -44.21 6.26 10.80
N TYR A 23 -44.67 7.25 11.53
CA TYR A 23 -45.14 7.05 12.90
C TYR A 23 -46.55 6.45 12.86
N ILE A 24 -46.76 5.33 13.50
CA ILE A 24 -48.05 4.74 13.78
C ILE A 24 -48.45 5.19 15.19
N LEU A 25 -49.42 6.06 15.29
CA LEU A 25 -50.16 6.32 16.50
C LEU A 25 -51.34 5.32 16.61
N PRO A 26 -51.54 4.64 17.74
CA PRO A 26 -52.84 4.04 18.01
C PRO A 26 -53.73 5.05 18.72
N LEU A 27 -54.85 5.34 18.11
CA LEU A 27 -56.04 5.98 18.72
C LEU A 27 -56.70 4.97 19.64
N MET A 28 -56.81 5.27 20.91
CA MET A 28 -57.79 4.59 21.78
C MET A 28 -58.72 5.59 22.39
N GLY A 29 -59.97 5.33 22.12
CA GLY A 29 -61.09 6.18 22.37
C GLY A 29 -61.45 6.33 23.86
N ALA A 30 -62.09 7.43 24.08
CA ALA A 30 -62.68 7.80 25.35
C ALA A 30 -63.83 6.87 25.73
N LEU A 31 -63.88 6.47 27.00
CA LEU A 31 -65.10 6.03 27.63
C LEU A 31 -65.26 6.79 28.95
N LEU A 32 -66.30 7.62 28.97
CA LEU A 32 -66.76 8.29 30.17
C LEU A 32 -67.21 7.28 31.21
N GLY A 33 -66.76 7.47 32.41
CA GLY A 33 -67.33 6.85 33.61
C GLY A 33 -67.22 7.82 34.77
N LEU A 34 -68.29 8.58 35.01
CA LEU A 34 -68.46 9.39 36.16
C LEU A 34 -68.64 8.48 37.37
N LEU A 35 -67.65 8.46 38.28
CA LEU A 35 -67.86 8.04 39.65
C LEU A 35 -67.28 9.12 40.56
N THR A 36 -68.18 9.86 41.19
CA THR A 36 -67.90 10.75 42.30
C THR A 36 -67.44 9.92 43.51
N GLY A 37 -66.14 9.88 43.70
CA GLY A 37 -65.50 9.42 44.95
C GLY A 37 -64.85 10.61 45.61
N CYS A 38 -65.26 10.95 46.81
CA CYS A 38 -64.52 11.84 47.70
C CYS A 38 -63.09 11.28 47.84
N GLN A 39 -62.10 11.86 47.12
CA GLN A 39 -60.71 11.63 47.41
C GLN A 39 -60.37 12.48 48.63
N SER A 40 -60.00 11.83 49.72
CA SER A 40 -59.23 12.43 50.79
C SER A 40 -58.02 13.11 50.17
N PRO A 41 -57.60 14.30 50.60
CA PRO A 41 -56.40 14.90 50.10
C PRO A 41 -55.27 13.89 50.25
N VAL A 42 -54.70 13.44 49.13
CA VAL A 42 -53.49 12.65 49.15
C VAL A 42 -52.44 13.63 49.66
N GLU A 43 -52.01 13.39 50.90
CA GLU A 43 -50.77 14.01 51.36
C GLU A 43 -49.73 13.72 50.31
N PRO A 44 -48.98 14.73 49.83
CA PRO A 44 -47.93 14.48 48.86
C PRO A 44 -47.01 13.45 49.55
N GLY A 45 -47.05 12.22 49.07
CA GLY A 45 -46.15 11.18 49.51
C GLY A 45 -44.75 11.69 49.17
N TYR A 46 -44.04 12.08 50.18
CA TYR A 46 -42.61 12.29 50.10
C TYR A 46 -42.02 10.92 49.78
N THR A 47 -41.82 10.67 48.49
CA THR A 47 -40.92 9.62 48.09
C THR A 47 -39.58 10.00 48.72
N LYS A 48 -39.10 9.15 49.61
CA LYS A 48 -37.73 9.18 50.10
C LYS A 48 -36.83 8.83 48.93
N GLU A 49 -36.74 9.69 47.93
CA GLU A 49 -35.65 9.69 46.98
C GLU A 49 -34.46 10.29 47.75
N ALA A 50 -33.62 9.43 48.23
CA ALA A 50 -32.46 9.73 49.07
C ALA A 50 -31.42 10.65 48.39
N ASP A 51 -31.64 11.04 47.13
CA ASP A 51 -30.71 11.85 46.35
C ASP A 51 -31.14 13.32 46.18
N LEU A 52 -32.36 13.70 46.47
CA LEU A 52 -32.85 15.07 46.24
C LEU A 52 -32.31 16.11 47.25
N HIS A 53 -31.49 15.70 48.23
CA HIS A 53 -31.04 16.59 49.29
C HIS A 53 -29.60 16.33 49.76
N LYS A 54 -28.76 15.90 48.83
CA LYS A 54 -27.34 15.75 49.12
C LYS A 54 -26.65 17.11 49.00
N LEU A 55 -25.89 17.47 50.05
CA LEU A 55 -25.07 18.66 50.01
C LEU A 55 -24.14 18.62 48.79
N SER A 56 -24.19 19.64 47.95
CA SER A 56 -23.22 19.88 46.91
C SER A 56 -22.74 21.33 46.97
N VAL A 57 -21.45 21.52 46.74
CA VAL A 57 -20.84 22.84 46.80
C VAL A 57 -20.06 23.09 45.49
N GLU A 58 -20.21 24.30 44.99
CA GLU A 58 -19.41 24.85 43.89
C GLU A 58 -18.74 26.16 44.33
N GLY A 59 -17.57 26.42 43.77
CA GLY A 59 -16.89 27.68 43.93
C GLY A 59 -16.58 28.32 42.59
N ALA A 60 -16.52 29.66 42.57
CA ALA A 60 -16.11 30.43 41.42
C ALA A 60 -15.16 31.55 41.89
N PHE A 61 -14.37 32.08 40.97
CA PHE A 61 -13.61 33.30 41.25
C PHE A 61 -14.51 34.51 41.24
N CYS A 62 -14.26 35.46 42.12
CA CYS A 62 -15.00 36.72 42.15
C CYS A 62 -14.90 37.47 40.81
N SER A 63 -13.75 37.37 40.11
CA SER A 63 -13.48 37.95 38.81
C SER A 63 -14.15 37.20 37.63
N ASN A 64 -14.56 35.95 37.80
CA ASN A 64 -15.19 35.14 36.75
C ASN A 64 -16.18 34.16 37.37
N LYS A 65 -17.44 34.62 37.55
CA LYS A 65 -18.51 33.86 38.17
C LYS A 65 -19.13 32.78 37.28
N ASP A 66 -18.90 32.86 36.00
CA ASP A 66 -19.46 31.90 35.01
C ASP A 66 -18.70 30.56 34.99
N LYS A 67 -17.44 30.59 35.47
CA LYS A 67 -16.62 29.37 35.55
C LYS A 67 -16.66 28.82 36.97
N THR A 68 -17.49 27.79 37.19
CA THR A 68 -17.64 27.12 38.47
C THR A 68 -16.80 25.85 38.58
N PHE A 69 -16.39 25.52 39.79
CA PHE A 69 -15.63 24.33 40.13
C PHE A 69 -16.40 23.55 41.19
N LYS A 70 -16.70 22.27 40.95
CA LYS A 70 -17.36 21.40 41.90
C LYS A 70 -16.40 21.01 43.01
N ALA A 71 -16.90 21.07 44.27
CA ALA A 71 -16.15 20.61 45.42
C ALA A 71 -16.28 19.08 45.60
N THR A 72 -15.23 18.49 46.14
CA THR A 72 -15.29 17.14 46.74
C THR A 72 -15.61 17.31 48.23
N ILE A 73 -16.59 16.57 48.72
CA ILE A 73 -17.03 16.59 50.13
C ILE A 73 -16.56 15.29 50.79
N ASP A 74 -15.73 15.43 51.81
CA ASP A 74 -15.37 14.36 52.73
C ASP A 74 -16.16 14.56 54.02
N ASP A 75 -17.26 13.82 54.14
CA ASP A 75 -18.16 13.93 55.27
C ASP A 75 -17.51 13.47 56.58
N GLU A 76 -16.64 12.46 56.55
CA GLU A 76 -15.99 11.95 57.76
C GLU A 76 -14.99 12.96 58.31
N ALA A 77 -14.20 13.55 57.45
CA ALA A 77 -13.22 14.55 57.83
C ALA A 77 -13.81 15.97 58.04
N GLY A 78 -15.06 16.22 57.63
CA GLY A 78 -15.67 17.55 57.65
C GLY A 78 -14.94 18.50 56.69
N LEU A 79 -14.49 18.05 55.52
CA LEU A 79 -13.69 18.79 54.60
C LEU A 79 -14.40 18.93 53.24
N ILE A 80 -14.47 20.16 52.73
CA ILE A 80 -14.96 20.51 51.39
C ILE A 80 -13.82 21.13 50.59
N THR A 81 -13.35 20.39 49.57
CA THR A 81 -12.18 20.78 48.82
C THR A 81 -12.53 21.13 47.37
N LEU A 82 -12.19 22.32 46.93
CA LEU A 82 -12.24 22.78 45.55
C LEU A 82 -10.87 22.51 44.86
N LYS A 83 -10.86 21.64 43.85
CA LYS A 83 -9.69 21.36 43.04
C LYS A 83 -9.69 22.28 41.83
N ILE A 84 -8.80 23.26 41.84
CA ILE A 84 -8.69 24.28 40.81
C ILE A 84 -7.51 23.97 39.88
N PRO A 85 -7.70 23.94 38.54
CA PRO A 85 -6.59 23.75 37.61
C PRO A 85 -5.49 24.78 37.87
N TYR A 86 -4.22 24.35 37.84
CA TYR A 86 -3.08 25.23 38.09
C TYR A 86 -3.06 26.42 37.14
N TYR A 87 -3.41 26.21 35.86
CA TYR A 87 -3.72 27.28 34.91
C TYR A 87 -5.16 27.13 34.41
N LEU A 88 -5.84 28.27 34.28
CA LEU A 88 -7.26 28.32 33.87
C LEU A 88 -7.46 28.26 32.37
N SER A 89 -6.41 28.42 31.61
CA SER A 89 -6.37 28.37 30.15
C SER A 89 -5.38 27.32 29.68
N ASP A 90 -5.66 26.71 28.52
CA ASP A 90 -4.74 25.78 27.85
C ASP A 90 -3.63 26.52 27.07
N ILE A 91 -3.74 27.85 26.92
CA ILE A 91 -2.80 28.69 26.12
C ILE A 91 -2.03 29.62 27.00
N ASP A 92 -2.72 30.32 27.94
CA ASP A 92 -2.13 31.35 28.75
C ASP A 92 -1.90 30.89 30.21
N PRO A 93 -0.76 31.20 30.84
CA PRO A 93 -0.42 30.79 32.19
C PRO A 93 -1.18 31.60 33.26
N ILE A 94 -2.51 31.65 33.11
CA ILE A 94 -3.37 32.42 34.01
C ILE A 94 -3.75 31.53 35.21
N GLN A 95 -3.34 31.98 36.41
CA GLN A 95 -3.81 31.38 37.66
C GLN A 95 -5.01 32.16 38.21
N GLY A 96 -5.97 31.43 38.80
CA GLY A 96 -7.05 32.07 39.55
C GLY A 96 -6.58 32.44 40.96
N ASP A 97 -7.20 33.45 41.55
CA ASP A 97 -6.88 33.89 42.90
C ASP A 97 -7.76 33.15 43.94
N LEU A 98 -7.18 32.19 44.65
CA LEU A 98 -7.87 31.40 45.67
C LEU A 98 -8.27 32.19 46.92
N THR A 99 -7.74 33.43 47.04
CA THR A 99 -8.15 34.34 48.15
C THR A 99 -9.42 35.10 47.81
N GLN A 100 -9.92 35.00 46.59
CA GLN A 100 -11.07 35.75 46.05
C GLN A 100 -12.11 34.74 45.48
N MET A 101 -12.52 33.79 46.31
CA MET A 101 -13.48 32.75 45.90
C MET A 101 -14.91 33.04 46.42
N ILE A 102 -15.89 32.76 45.60
CA ILE A 102 -17.33 32.76 45.96
C ILE A 102 -17.79 31.35 46.03
N LEU A 103 -18.54 31.00 47.06
CA LEU A 103 -19.10 29.69 47.27
C LEU A 103 -20.63 29.67 47.03
N THR A 104 -21.10 28.64 46.40
CA THR A 104 -22.53 28.35 46.20
C THR A 104 -22.81 26.90 46.62
N ALA A 105 -23.84 26.71 47.41
CA ALA A 105 -24.23 25.34 47.86
C ALA A 105 -25.69 25.05 47.55
N VAL A 106 -25.92 23.84 47.09
CA VAL A 106 -27.25 23.20 47.15
C VAL A 106 -27.30 22.38 48.42
N MET A 107 -28.23 22.71 49.29
CA MET A 107 -28.34 22.12 50.62
C MET A 107 -29.60 21.27 50.74
N PRO A 108 -29.66 20.35 51.71
CA PRO A 108 -30.90 19.72 52.14
C PRO A 108 -31.95 20.76 52.48
N VAL A 109 -33.23 20.44 52.22
CA VAL A 109 -34.34 21.38 52.45
C VAL A 109 -34.35 21.86 53.88
N GLY A 110 -34.34 23.19 54.06
CA GLY A 110 -34.37 23.85 55.37
C GLY A 110 -33.04 23.86 56.10
N ALA A 111 -31.96 23.30 55.54
CA ALA A 111 -30.63 23.44 56.14
C ALA A 111 -30.06 24.84 55.88
N THR A 112 -29.21 25.33 56.78
CA THR A 112 -28.56 26.63 56.69
C THR A 112 -27.10 26.53 57.09
N PHE A 113 -26.23 27.36 56.49
CA PHE A 113 -24.85 27.51 56.95
C PHE A 113 -24.69 28.72 57.85
N GLU A 114 -23.91 28.54 58.93
CA GLU A 114 -23.53 29.63 59.85
C GLU A 114 -22.00 29.55 60.15
N PRO A 115 -21.17 30.56 59.80
CA PRO A 115 -21.55 31.72 59.02
C PRO A 115 -21.98 31.38 57.59
N LYS A 116 -22.82 32.24 56.99
CA LYS A 116 -23.32 32.03 55.62
C LYS A 116 -22.18 31.94 54.62
N LEU A 117 -22.41 31.22 53.54
CA LEU A 117 -21.45 31.07 52.43
C LEU A 117 -21.41 32.30 51.48
N GLU A 118 -22.25 33.29 51.76
CA GLU A 118 -22.31 34.52 50.97
C GLU A 118 -21.03 35.35 51.12
N GLY A 119 -20.58 35.97 50.00
CA GLY A 119 -19.42 36.83 50.01
C GLY A 119 -18.18 36.19 49.38
N VAL A 120 -17.05 36.88 49.57
CA VAL A 120 -15.74 36.46 49.05
C VAL A 120 -14.95 35.82 50.20
N HIS A 121 -14.38 34.65 49.93
CA HIS A 121 -13.63 33.87 50.91
C HIS A 121 -12.20 33.62 50.48
N ASP A 122 -11.27 33.70 51.42
CA ASP A 122 -9.89 33.21 51.27
C ASP A 122 -9.86 31.71 51.59
N LEU A 123 -9.88 30.86 50.55
CA LEU A 123 -9.87 29.43 50.71
C LEU A 123 -8.46 28.82 50.83
N THR A 124 -7.41 29.62 50.74
CA THR A 124 -6.03 29.16 50.97
C THR A 124 -5.76 28.83 52.42
N LYS A 125 -6.41 29.56 53.36
CA LYS A 125 -6.32 29.35 54.80
C LYS A 125 -7.40 28.43 55.34
N GLY A 126 -8.43 28.17 54.53
CA GLY A 126 -9.61 27.45 54.93
C GLY A 126 -10.67 28.34 55.58
N PHE A 127 -11.91 28.24 55.09
CA PHE A 127 -13.09 28.90 55.64
C PHE A 127 -13.95 27.86 56.38
N LYS A 128 -14.33 28.13 57.61
CA LYS A 128 -15.15 27.24 58.42
C LYS A 128 -16.60 27.70 58.46
N SER A 129 -17.54 26.77 58.28
CA SER A 129 -18.96 27.03 58.45
C SER A 129 -19.67 25.74 58.88
N THR A 130 -20.66 25.91 59.76
CA THR A 130 -21.46 24.82 60.29
C THR A 130 -22.77 24.76 59.51
N ILE A 131 -23.13 23.57 58.98
CA ILE A 131 -24.47 23.34 58.47
C ILE A 131 -25.37 22.88 59.59
N HIS A 132 -26.53 23.54 59.72
CA HIS A 132 -27.59 23.19 60.65
C HIS A 132 -28.75 22.55 59.90
N TYR A 133 -29.13 21.36 60.27
CA TYR A 133 -30.21 20.60 59.65
C TYR A 133 -31.53 20.81 60.41
N VAL A 134 -32.66 20.55 59.72
CA VAL A 134 -34.01 20.73 60.30
C VAL A 134 -34.25 19.79 61.46
N ASP A 135 -33.58 18.65 61.50
CA ASP A 135 -33.67 17.68 62.58
C ASP A 135 -32.93 18.09 63.89
N GLY A 136 -32.32 19.25 63.90
CA GLY A 136 -31.53 19.78 64.97
C GLY A 136 -30.10 19.31 65.06
N THR A 137 -29.69 18.47 64.13
CA THR A 137 -28.27 18.09 64.00
C THR A 137 -27.45 19.18 63.30
N SER A 138 -26.17 19.19 63.57
CA SER A 138 -25.25 20.17 62.92
C SER A 138 -23.89 19.55 62.66
N LYS A 139 -23.20 20.08 61.64
CA LYS A 139 -21.87 19.60 61.24
C LYS A 139 -21.00 20.74 60.73
N GLU A 140 -19.80 20.85 61.31
CA GLU A 140 -18.81 21.83 60.87
C GLU A 140 -18.08 21.30 59.66
N TYR A 141 -17.91 22.13 58.63
CA TYR A 141 -17.08 21.87 57.48
C TYR A 141 -16.00 22.96 57.36
N THR A 142 -14.83 22.52 56.89
CA THR A 142 -13.75 23.43 56.47
C THR A 142 -13.71 23.44 54.96
N PHE A 143 -13.90 24.59 54.33
CA PHE A 143 -13.82 24.82 52.89
C PHE A 143 -12.40 25.21 52.53
N ARG A 144 -11.80 24.51 51.58
CA ARG A 144 -10.46 24.77 51.06
C ARG A 144 -10.43 24.77 49.53
N ALA A 145 -9.49 25.50 48.95
CA ALA A 145 -9.18 25.36 47.55
C ALA A 145 -7.69 25.10 47.40
N GLU A 146 -7.36 24.24 46.43
CA GLU A 146 -5.99 23.90 46.09
C GLU A 146 -5.81 23.87 44.58
N TYR A 147 -4.61 24.26 44.12
CA TYR A 147 -4.27 24.11 42.73
C TYR A 147 -3.87 22.69 42.42
N VAL A 148 -4.44 22.14 41.32
CA VAL A 148 -4.12 20.82 40.83
C VAL A 148 -3.44 20.94 39.46
N ARG A 149 -2.26 20.38 39.36
CA ARG A 149 -1.55 20.30 38.10
C ARG A 149 -2.15 19.19 37.24
N SER A 150 -2.20 19.42 35.92
CA SER A 150 -2.76 18.46 34.96
C SER A 150 -1.88 17.22 34.84
N ASP A 151 -2.52 16.04 34.88
CA ASP A 151 -1.88 14.73 34.61
C ASP A 151 -1.88 14.38 33.12
N ARG A 152 -2.40 15.28 32.26
CA ARG A 152 -2.47 15.01 30.81
C ARG A 152 -1.06 14.99 30.22
N SER A 153 -0.70 13.85 29.63
CA SER A 153 0.56 13.61 28.93
C SER A 153 0.30 12.98 27.56
N ASP A 154 -0.76 13.46 26.88
CA ASP A 154 -1.15 12.92 25.59
C ASP A 154 -0.40 13.59 24.44
N VAL A 155 -0.14 12.82 23.40
CA VAL A 155 0.19 13.33 22.08
C VAL A 155 -1.11 13.76 21.40
N THR A 156 -1.18 14.99 20.93
CA THR A 156 -2.35 15.57 20.26
C THR A 156 -2.22 15.55 18.74
N SER A 157 -0.98 15.69 18.23
CA SER A 157 -0.70 15.68 16.80
C SER A 157 0.72 15.19 16.54
N ILE A 158 0.92 14.48 15.42
CA ILE A 158 2.26 14.14 14.90
C ILE A 158 2.26 14.43 13.40
N LYS A 159 3.30 15.14 12.95
CA LYS A 159 3.55 15.42 11.53
C LYS A 159 4.94 14.99 11.15
N LEU A 160 5.09 14.40 9.97
CA LEU A 160 6.37 14.10 9.35
C LEU A 160 6.80 15.34 8.54
N ILE A 161 7.89 16.00 8.96
CA ILE A 161 8.30 17.28 8.37
C ILE A 161 9.34 17.15 7.25
N ASN A 162 9.97 16.01 7.12
CA ASN A 162 10.90 15.72 6.02
C ASN A 162 10.27 14.85 4.92
N GLY A 163 8.96 14.58 4.99
CA GLY A 163 8.17 14.05 3.89
C GLY A 163 7.81 15.15 2.90
N GLY A 164 7.71 14.83 1.62
CA GLY A 164 7.18 15.76 0.61
C GLY A 164 5.66 15.93 0.73
N ASP A 165 5.07 16.79 -0.08
CA ASP A 165 3.61 17.05 -0.10
C ASP A 165 2.74 15.81 -0.34
N ASN A 166 3.34 14.72 -0.86
CA ASN A 166 2.68 13.44 -1.14
C ASN A 166 2.92 12.37 -0.07
N ASP A 167 3.81 12.60 0.89
CA ASP A 167 4.15 11.61 1.91
C ASP A 167 3.22 11.77 3.11
N LYS A 168 2.16 11.01 3.12
CA LYS A 168 1.19 10.98 4.21
C LYS A 168 1.77 10.24 5.41
N PHE A 169 1.79 10.89 6.56
CA PHE A 169 2.08 10.23 7.83
C PHE A 169 0.76 9.76 8.47
N ILE A 170 0.49 8.46 8.37
CA ILE A 170 -0.72 7.85 8.94
C ILE A 170 -0.33 7.10 10.20
N TYR A 171 -0.94 7.46 11.31
CA TYR A 171 -0.67 6.82 12.59
C TYR A 171 -1.94 6.57 13.40
N ILE A 172 -1.87 5.61 14.31
CA ILE A 172 -2.94 5.23 15.22
C ILE A 172 -2.37 5.17 16.63
N LEU A 173 -2.88 6.02 17.52
CA LEU A 173 -2.56 5.96 18.94
C LEU A 173 -3.31 4.81 19.59
N GLN A 174 -2.57 3.88 20.18
CA GLN A 174 -3.17 2.79 20.95
C GLN A 174 -3.60 3.29 22.35
N PRO A 175 -4.51 2.60 23.04
CA PRO A 175 -4.78 2.84 24.45
C PRO A 175 -3.51 2.80 25.29
N VAL A 176 -3.54 3.47 26.44
CA VAL A 176 -2.45 3.39 27.43
C VAL A 176 -2.37 1.97 27.96
N SER A 177 -1.18 1.40 27.97
CA SER A 177 -0.90 0.06 28.51
C SER A 177 -0.88 0.08 30.05
N GLU A 178 -0.91 -1.09 30.67
CA GLU A 178 -0.89 -1.22 32.15
C GLU A 178 0.37 -0.62 32.79
N ASP A 179 1.49 -0.64 32.08
CA ASP A 179 2.76 -0.02 32.50
C ASP A 179 2.81 1.50 32.29
N GLY A 180 1.72 2.10 31.82
CA GLY A 180 1.62 3.53 31.54
C GLY A 180 2.25 3.96 30.20
N SER A 181 2.76 3.03 29.42
CA SER A 181 3.28 3.31 28.07
C SER A 181 2.19 3.37 27.01
N ARG A 182 2.53 3.88 25.83
CA ARG A 182 1.61 3.98 24.70
C ARG A 182 2.30 3.68 23.38
N ILE A 183 1.66 2.90 22.53
CA ILE A 183 2.19 2.55 21.21
C ILE A 183 1.55 3.44 20.15
N ILE A 184 2.39 3.97 19.27
CA ILE A 184 2.00 4.68 18.06
C ILE A 184 2.21 3.70 16.90
N LYS A 185 1.12 3.16 16.35
CA LYS A 185 1.19 2.37 15.13
C LYS A 185 1.33 3.31 13.94
N VAL A 186 2.42 3.18 13.20
CA VAL A 186 2.69 3.95 11.99
C VAL A 186 2.47 3.07 10.78
N VAL A 187 1.57 3.50 9.89
CA VAL A 187 1.25 2.75 8.68
C VAL A 187 2.31 3.02 7.63
N GLN A 188 3.05 2.00 7.22
CA GLN A 188 4.00 2.11 6.11
C GLN A 188 3.26 2.08 4.77
N LEU A 189 3.71 2.89 3.81
CA LEU A 189 3.07 3.04 2.50
C LEU A 189 3.98 2.54 1.35
N GLY A 190 4.85 1.57 1.65
CA GLY A 190 5.75 0.99 0.68
C GLY A 190 7.23 1.25 0.97
N TYR A 191 8.10 0.70 0.12
CA TYR A 191 9.53 0.69 0.36
C TYR A 191 10.14 2.09 0.57
N LYS A 192 9.82 3.06 -0.28
CA LYS A 192 10.35 4.43 -0.15
C LYS A 192 9.88 5.11 1.13
N HIS A 193 8.62 4.93 1.47
CA HIS A 193 8.07 5.45 2.72
C HIS A 193 8.76 4.80 3.92
N LEU A 194 9.02 3.48 3.87
CA LEU A 194 9.77 2.78 4.92
C LEU A 194 11.20 3.33 5.07
N GLN A 195 11.89 3.66 3.97
CA GLN A 195 13.20 4.31 4.03
C GLN A 195 13.11 5.72 4.65
N LEU A 196 12.06 6.48 4.34
CA LEU A 196 11.80 7.77 4.95
C LEU A 196 11.57 7.65 6.48
N LEU A 197 10.83 6.62 6.92
CA LEU A 197 10.58 6.37 8.34
C LEU A 197 11.84 6.00 9.13
N LYS A 198 12.90 5.50 8.49
CA LYS A 198 14.22 5.30 9.14
C LYS A 198 14.93 6.60 9.49
N HIS A 199 14.56 7.68 8.86
CA HIS A 199 15.15 9.01 9.04
C HIS A 199 14.06 10.05 9.30
N ALA A 200 12.99 9.65 10.02
CA ALA A 200 11.82 10.48 10.23
C ALA A 200 12.15 11.70 11.08
N LYS A 201 11.79 12.88 10.61
CA LYS A 201 11.78 14.12 11.40
C LYS A 201 10.35 14.46 11.76
N LEU A 202 10.04 14.42 13.05
CA LEU A 202 8.69 14.58 13.55
C LEU A 202 8.50 15.92 14.23
N GLU A 203 7.37 16.57 13.92
CA GLU A 203 6.79 17.63 14.73
C GLU A 203 5.69 17.00 15.59
N ILE A 204 5.84 17.06 16.91
CA ILE A 204 4.95 16.41 17.88
C ILE A 204 4.33 17.48 18.76
N GLU A 205 3.01 17.58 18.73
CA GLU A 205 2.23 18.41 19.64
C GLU A 205 1.71 17.55 20.79
N THR A 206 1.71 18.12 21.97
CA THR A 206 1.32 17.42 23.20
C THR A 206 0.27 18.18 23.99
N SER A 207 -0.29 17.56 25.01
CA SER A 207 -1.25 18.21 25.91
C SER A 207 -0.72 19.55 26.43
N PRO A 208 -1.59 20.55 26.64
CA PRO A 208 -1.18 21.82 27.21
C PRO A 208 -0.40 21.65 28.51
N TRP A 209 0.66 22.45 28.63
CA TRP A 209 1.54 22.49 29.82
C TRP A 209 2.33 21.20 30.09
N SER A 210 2.34 20.27 29.14
CA SER A 210 3.24 19.12 29.17
C SER A 210 4.58 19.45 28.49
N THR A 211 5.58 18.63 28.75
CA THR A 211 6.92 18.78 28.18
C THR A 211 7.27 17.53 27.38
N LEU A 212 7.72 17.74 26.15
CA LEU A 212 8.22 16.67 25.27
C LEU A 212 9.71 16.43 25.55
N LYS A 213 10.06 15.19 25.88
CA LYS A 213 11.45 14.73 25.99
C LYS A 213 11.76 13.83 24.80
N LEU A 214 12.52 14.31 23.84
CA LEU A 214 13.02 13.55 22.70
C LEU A 214 14.27 12.74 23.08
N PRO A 215 14.64 11.70 22.28
CA PRO A 215 15.93 11.02 22.40
C PRO A 215 17.11 12.00 22.30
N ALA A 216 18.26 11.61 22.84
CA ALA A 216 19.45 12.45 22.85
C ALA A 216 19.99 12.79 21.44
N GLU A 217 19.64 11.99 20.45
CA GLU A 217 20.04 12.15 19.04
C GLU A 217 19.23 13.25 18.31
N GLY A 218 18.24 13.83 18.96
CA GLY A 218 17.47 14.95 18.43
C GLY A 218 16.16 14.56 17.73
N PRO A 219 15.65 15.39 16.84
CA PRO A 219 14.32 15.21 16.24
C PRO A 219 14.27 14.16 15.12
N GLU A 220 15.41 13.68 14.64
CA GLU A 220 15.47 12.60 13.66
C GLU A 220 15.43 11.24 14.38
N MET A 221 14.51 10.39 13.97
CA MET A 221 14.24 9.11 14.63
C MET A 221 14.11 8.00 13.60
N ASP A 222 14.66 6.82 13.89
CA ASP A 222 14.35 5.60 13.15
C ASP A 222 13.06 4.98 13.74
N LEU A 223 11.93 5.19 13.07
CA LEU A 223 10.65 4.63 13.53
C LEU A 223 10.50 3.13 13.26
N THR A 224 11.45 2.54 12.52
CA THR A 224 11.49 1.10 12.27
C THR A 224 12.22 0.32 13.36
N ASP A 225 12.95 1.03 14.23
CA ASP A 225 13.55 0.44 15.43
C ASP A 225 12.53 0.43 16.58
N GLU A 226 12.20 -0.76 17.07
CA GLU A 226 11.25 -0.95 18.18
C GLU A 226 11.70 -0.30 19.50
N ASN A 227 12.99 0.03 19.64
CA ASN A 227 13.54 0.72 20.81
C ASN A 227 13.35 2.25 20.72
N THR A 228 13.06 2.79 19.54
CA THR A 228 12.83 4.21 19.36
C THR A 228 11.61 4.66 20.15
N SER A 229 11.80 5.64 21.01
CA SER A 229 10.74 6.14 21.88
C SER A 229 11.00 7.56 22.33
N PHE A 230 9.94 8.26 22.74
CA PHE A 230 10.02 9.56 23.40
C PHE A 230 9.09 9.58 24.62
N THR A 231 9.22 10.59 25.46
CA THR A 231 8.43 10.71 26.68
C THR A 231 7.71 12.05 26.71
N VAL A 232 6.44 12.04 27.08
CA VAL A 232 5.68 13.25 27.40
C VAL A 232 5.51 13.32 28.90
N VAL A 233 5.95 14.44 29.48
CA VAL A 233 5.85 14.71 30.93
C VAL A 233 4.71 15.70 31.14
N SER A 234 3.70 15.28 31.89
CA SER A 234 2.57 16.14 32.24
C SER A 234 3.00 17.31 33.15
N GLN A 235 2.13 18.28 33.36
CA GLN A 235 2.36 19.38 34.28
C GLN A 235 2.58 18.89 35.72
N SER A 236 1.95 17.78 36.13
CA SER A 236 2.11 17.18 37.46
C SER A 236 3.40 16.37 37.62
N GLY A 237 4.13 16.12 36.51
CA GLY A 237 5.33 15.29 36.49
C GLY A 237 5.08 13.83 36.13
N LYS A 238 3.84 13.44 35.80
CA LYS A 238 3.54 12.11 35.30
C LYS A 238 4.16 11.91 33.92
N GLU A 239 4.90 10.84 33.75
CA GLU A 239 5.55 10.49 32.48
C GLU A 239 4.73 9.45 31.71
N THR A 240 4.59 9.65 30.39
CA THR A 240 4.04 8.66 29.48
C THR A 240 5.06 8.41 28.37
N LYS A 241 5.54 7.18 28.27
CA LYS A 241 6.49 6.77 27.23
C LYS A 241 5.72 6.35 25.99
N TYR A 242 6.12 6.89 24.84
CA TYR A 242 5.60 6.57 23.52
C TYR A 242 6.64 5.79 22.73
N SER A 243 6.27 4.65 22.16
CA SER A 243 7.09 3.86 21.24
C SER A 243 6.37 3.72 19.90
N PHE A 244 7.15 3.41 18.87
CA PHE A 244 6.61 3.23 17.53
C PHE A 244 6.49 1.75 17.18
N LYS A 245 5.50 1.44 16.34
CA LYS A 245 5.35 0.13 15.72
C LYS A 245 4.93 0.32 14.27
N ILE A 246 5.75 -0.11 13.35
CA ILE A 246 5.37 -0.12 11.94
C ILE A 246 4.31 -1.20 11.73
N VAL A 247 3.27 -0.86 11.00
CA VAL A 247 2.19 -1.76 10.63
C VAL A 247 1.88 -1.62 9.14
N ASP A 248 1.41 -2.71 8.56
CA ASP A 248 0.93 -2.68 7.20
C ASP A 248 -0.40 -1.93 7.11
N PRO A 249 -0.67 -1.29 5.98
CA PRO A 249 -1.94 -0.59 5.77
C PRO A 249 -3.12 -1.57 5.75
N ASN A 250 -4.29 -1.12 6.20
CA ASN A 250 -5.54 -1.79 5.83
C ASN A 250 -5.83 -1.47 4.36
N TYR A 251 -5.83 -2.50 3.54
CA TYR A 251 -5.74 -2.32 2.09
C TYR A 251 -7.08 -2.04 1.41
N ALA A 252 -7.10 -0.99 0.60
CA ALA A 252 -8.07 -0.84 -0.47
C ALA A 252 -7.75 -1.80 -1.64
N PRO A 253 -8.72 -2.21 -2.44
CA PRO A 253 -8.43 -2.91 -3.69
C PRO A 253 -7.44 -2.11 -4.53
N LEU A 254 -6.45 -2.79 -5.11
CA LEU A 254 -5.57 -2.22 -6.13
C LEU A 254 -6.43 -1.72 -7.30
N GLY A 255 -5.99 -0.69 -7.99
CA GLY A 255 -6.69 -0.18 -9.15
C GLY A 255 -7.04 1.30 -9.11
N LYS A 256 -6.68 2.01 -8.02
CA LYS A 256 -6.84 3.47 -8.02
C LYS A 256 -5.60 4.15 -8.60
N PRO A 257 -5.76 5.21 -9.43
CA PRO A 257 -4.63 6.00 -9.92
C PRO A 257 -3.74 6.50 -8.79
N GLY A 258 -2.44 6.35 -8.93
CA GLY A 258 -1.45 6.81 -7.94
C GLY A 258 -0.93 5.74 -6.99
N VAL A 259 -1.28 4.46 -7.19
CA VAL A 259 -0.80 3.32 -6.36
C VAL A 259 0.59 2.84 -6.79
N ILE A 260 1.07 3.22 -7.96
CA ILE A 260 2.36 2.80 -8.50
C ILE A 260 3.41 3.87 -8.22
N SER A 261 4.52 3.49 -7.60
CA SER A 261 5.64 4.38 -7.29
C SER A 261 6.94 3.88 -7.92
N PRO A 262 7.79 4.77 -8.50
CA PRO A 262 9.07 4.34 -9.03
C PRO A 262 10.00 3.94 -7.90
N LEU A 263 10.73 2.86 -8.10
CA LEU A 263 11.86 2.51 -7.25
C LEU A 263 13.14 3.14 -7.81
N PHE A 264 13.43 2.85 -9.08
CA PHE A 264 14.63 3.32 -9.75
C PHE A 264 14.48 3.29 -11.28
N GLY A 265 15.40 3.99 -11.96
CA GLY A 265 15.66 3.84 -13.39
C GLY A 265 17.17 3.81 -13.65
N VAL A 266 17.63 2.86 -14.44
CA VAL A 266 19.03 2.72 -14.85
C VAL A 266 19.12 2.81 -16.35
N LYS A 267 19.82 3.84 -16.83
CA LYS A 267 20.13 4.01 -18.25
C LYS A 267 21.47 3.36 -18.56
N VAL A 268 21.50 2.62 -19.63
CA VAL A 268 22.73 2.08 -20.20
C VAL A 268 23.12 2.94 -21.38
N ILE A 269 24.21 3.69 -21.26
CA ILE A 269 24.66 4.67 -22.26
C ILE A 269 25.66 4.02 -23.22
N LYS A 270 26.46 3.10 -22.73
CA LYS A 270 27.50 2.44 -23.50
C LYS A 270 27.74 1.03 -23.02
N ASP A 271 28.41 0.23 -23.84
CA ASP A 271 28.85 -1.10 -23.44
C ASP A 271 29.76 -1.03 -22.22
N GLY A 272 29.51 -1.93 -21.25
CA GLY A 272 30.19 -2.00 -19.96
C GLY A 272 29.54 -1.21 -18.84
N ASP A 273 28.61 -0.30 -19.12
CA ASP A 273 27.84 0.39 -18.09
C ASP A 273 27.04 -0.63 -17.28
N HIS A 274 27.14 -0.55 -15.95
CA HIS A 274 26.47 -1.49 -15.03
C HIS A 274 26.76 -2.98 -15.30
N GLY A 275 27.90 -3.29 -15.96
CA GLY A 275 28.22 -4.63 -16.41
C GLY A 275 27.50 -5.08 -17.68
N TRP A 276 26.77 -4.18 -18.33
CA TRP A 276 25.99 -4.46 -19.53
C TRP A 276 26.90 -4.82 -20.72
N VAL A 277 26.48 -5.79 -21.49
CA VAL A 277 27.17 -6.19 -22.73
C VAL A 277 26.24 -5.98 -23.90
N ASP A 278 26.72 -5.27 -24.92
CA ASP A 278 25.92 -4.91 -26.09
C ASP A 278 25.18 -6.14 -26.67
N ALA A 279 23.89 -5.99 -26.90
CA ALA A 279 23.00 -6.97 -27.48
C ALA A 279 22.91 -8.32 -26.71
N GLN A 280 23.50 -8.47 -25.53
CA GLN A 280 23.53 -9.75 -24.81
C GLN A 280 22.60 -9.83 -23.60
N ASN A 281 22.16 -8.70 -23.05
CA ASN A 281 21.29 -8.69 -21.88
C ASN A 281 19.82 -8.77 -22.31
N ARG A 282 19.11 -9.85 -21.96
CA ARG A 282 17.86 -10.22 -22.64
C ARG A 282 16.65 -10.46 -21.76
N SER A 283 16.84 -10.83 -20.52
CA SER A 283 15.75 -11.29 -19.64
C SER A 283 16.09 -11.02 -18.17
N MET A 284 15.08 -10.96 -17.33
CA MET A 284 15.21 -10.63 -15.92
C MET A 284 14.51 -11.64 -15.03
N ALA A 285 15.03 -11.78 -13.78
CA ALA A 285 14.40 -12.49 -12.70
C ALA A 285 14.67 -11.76 -11.38
N VAL A 286 13.84 -11.98 -10.36
CA VAL A 286 14.03 -11.41 -9.02
C VAL A 286 14.31 -12.52 -8.03
N ILE A 287 15.43 -12.42 -7.30
CA ILE A 287 15.82 -13.41 -6.28
C ILE A 287 16.15 -12.68 -4.99
N GLY A 288 15.32 -12.83 -3.98
CA GLY A 288 15.46 -12.07 -2.74
C GLY A 288 15.47 -10.56 -3.02
N ASP A 289 16.52 -9.87 -2.58
CA ASP A 289 16.69 -8.42 -2.78
C ASP A 289 17.46 -8.05 -4.05
N GLU A 290 17.63 -9.01 -4.97
CA GLU A 290 18.39 -8.79 -6.17
C GLU A 290 17.56 -8.96 -7.45
N LEU A 291 17.80 -8.08 -8.40
CA LEU A 291 17.35 -8.19 -9.78
C LEU A 291 18.48 -8.83 -10.59
N ILE A 292 18.19 -9.99 -11.15
CA ILE A 292 19.13 -10.77 -11.97
C ILE A 292 18.86 -10.44 -13.43
N ILE A 293 19.90 -10.10 -14.18
CA ILE A 293 19.82 -9.80 -15.61
C ILE A 293 20.65 -10.84 -16.39
N ALA A 294 19.99 -11.57 -17.25
CA ALA A 294 20.64 -12.59 -18.07
C ALA A 294 21.65 -11.97 -19.04
N ASN A 295 22.79 -12.61 -19.13
CA ASN A 295 23.76 -12.40 -20.20
C ASN A 295 23.80 -13.64 -21.10
N LEU A 296 23.65 -13.44 -22.39
CA LEU A 296 23.54 -14.51 -23.39
C LEU A 296 24.69 -15.52 -23.29
N ASN A 297 25.93 -15.06 -23.15
CA ASN A 297 27.13 -15.88 -23.18
C ASN A 297 28.00 -15.77 -21.93
N GLY A 298 27.73 -14.82 -21.05
CA GLY A 298 28.48 -14.54 -19.85
C GLY A 298 27.73 -14.83 -18.55
N PRO A 299 28.35 -14.56 -17.40
CA PRO A 299 27.67 -14.63 -16.12
C PRO A 299 26.54 -13.60 -16.06
N PHE A 300 25.49 -13.91 -15.28
CA PHE A 300 24.36 -12.99 -15.14
C PHE A 300 24.74 -11.86 -14.19
N LEU A 301 24.23 -10.67 -14.47
CA LEU A 301 24.44 -9.49 -13.65
C LEU A 301 23.49 -9.50 -12.44
N ARG A 302 23.98 -8.96 -11.32
CA ARG A 302 23.20 -8.84 -10.08
C ARG A 302 23.10 -7.38 -9.68
N HIS A 303 21.89 -6.89 -9.50
CA HIS A 303 21.58 -5.52 -9.09
C HIS A 303 20.66 -5.53 -7.87
N ASN A 304 20.80 -4.53 -7.02
CA ASN A 304 19.82 -4.32 -5.94
C ASN A 304 18.47 -3.95 -6.56
N ARG A 305 17.43 -4.72 -6.27
CA ARG A 305 16.11 -4.57 -6.89
C ARG A 305 15.32 -3.32 -6.47
N PHE A 306 15.75 -2.62 -5.42
CA PHE A 306 15.12 -1.39 -4.96
C PHE A 306 15.79 -0.13 -5.50
N THR A 307 17.06 -0.21 -5.82
CA THR A 307 17.86 0.95 -6.22
C THR A 307 18.43 0.85 -7.64
N GLY A 308 18.38 -0.32 -8.26
CA GLY A 308 19.01 -0.58 -9.55
C GLY A 308 20.55 -0.61 -9.52
N LYS A 309 21.18 -0.39 -8.36
CA LYS A 309 22.66 -0.38 -8.28
C LYS A 309 23.24 -1.77 -8.47
N ALA A 310 24.30 -1.87 -9.29
CA ALA A 310 25.06 -3.11 -9.42
C ALA A 310 25.67 -3.52 -8.09
N THR A 311 25.56 -4.81 -7.76
CA THR A 311 26.12 -5.36 -6.51
C THR A 311 27.60 -5.67 -6.61
N GLY A 312 28.18 -5.64 -7.82
CA GLY A 312 29.53 -6.10 -8.10
C GLY A 312 29.68 -7.63 -8.14
N LYS A 313 28.59 -8.35 -7.89
CA LYS A 313 28.53 -9.82 -7.98
C LYS A 313 27.90 -10.27 -9.29
N THR A 314 28.12 -11.52 -9.65
CA THR A 314 27.49 -12.18 -10.80
C THR A 314 26.95 -13.55 -10.37
N VAL A 315 26.04 -14.10 -11.17
CA VAL A 315 25.57 -15.48 -11.01
C VAL A 315 26.43 -16.37 -11.91
N ASN A 316 27.07 -17.35 -11.33
CA ASN A 316 27.80 -18.35 -12.09
C ASN A 316 26.85 -19.25 -12.87
N ARG A 317 27.07 -19.40 -14.16
CA ARG A 317 26.27 -20.26 -15.02
C ARG A 317 26.92 -21.58 -15.40
N GLU A 318 28.12 -21.85 -14.94
CA GLU A 318 28.75 -23.15 -15.18
C GLU A 318 27.94 -24.29 -14.50
N PRO A 319 27.64 -25.39 -15.15
CA PRO A 319 28.23 -25.91 -16.41
C PRO A 319 27.40 -25.64 -17.69
N ILE A 320 26.55 -24.63 -17.74
CA ILE A 320 25.71 -24.36 -18.91
C ILE A 320 26.56 -23.84 -20.08
N LEU A 321 26.69 -24.63 -21.13
CA LEU A 321 27.50 -24.28 -22.30
C LEU A 321 26.71 -23.51 -23.35
N GLY A 322 25.40 -23.72 -23.44
CA GLY A 322 24.53 -23.06 -24.42
C GLY A 322 24.29 -21.59 -24.11
N ALA A 323 23.92 -20.80 -25.12
CA ALA A 323 23.48 -19.43 -24.92
C ALA A 323 22.19 -19.36 -24.11
N ILE A 324 22.17 -18.55 -23.05
CA ILE A 324 20.99 -18.33 -22.20
C ILE A 324 20.32 -17.04 -22.65
N HIS A 325 19.08 -17.17 -23.08
CA HIS A 325 18.28 -16.00 -23.47
C HIS A 325 17.16 -15.72 -22.44
N GLY A 326 16.51 -16.76 -21.93
CA GLY A 326 15.43 -16.69 -20.98
C GLY A 326 15.85 -17.06 -19.56
N ILE A 327 15.56 -16.21 -18.60
CA ILE A 327 15.56 -16.52 -17.17
C ILE A 327 14.21 -16.12 -16.56
N ALA A 328 13.83 -16.78 -15.50
CA ALA A 328 12.68 -16.44 -14.68
C ALA A 328 12.93 -16.87 -13.24
N HIS A 329 12.13 -16.40 -12.32
CA HIS A 329 12.03 -16.95 -10.97
C HIS A 329 10.69 -17.65 -10.79
N ASP A 330 10.67 -18.65 -9.93
CA ASP A 330 9.45 -19.30 -9.50
C ASP A 330 8.83 -18.58 -8.27
N GLU A 331 7.68 -19.02 -7.81
CA GLU A 331 6.98 -18.42 -6.66
C GLU A 331 7.74 -18.56 -5.33
N ALA A 332 8.70 -19.48 -5.26
CA ALA A 332 9.57 -19.68 -4.09
C ALA A 332 10.90 -18.88 -4.18
N GLY A 333 11.13 -18.19 -5.30
CA GLY A 333 12.34 -17.40 -5.51
C GLY A 333 13.55 -18.18 -6.02
N HIS A 334 13.35 -19.34 -6.64
CA HIS A 334 14.44 -20.04 -7.31
C HIS A 334 14.68 -19.46 -8.69
N LEU A 335 15.95 -19.26 -9.06
CA LEU A 335 16.33 -18.85 -10.40
C LEU A 335 16.26 -20.06 -11.34
N VAL A 336 15.58 -19.86 -12.47
CA VAL A 336 15.49 -20.85 -13.55
C VAL A 336 15.99 -20.22 -14.85
N ALA A 337 16.75 -20.96 -15.64
CA ALA A 337 17.26 -20.52 -16.91
C ALA A 337 17.00 -21.55 -18.03
N THR A 338 16.89 -21.07 -19.26
CA THR A 338 16.73 -21.92 -20.44
C THR A 338 17.69 -21.54 -21.55
N THR A 339 18.25 -22.57 -22.23
CA THR A 339 19.03 -22.35 -23.43
C THR A 339 18.15 -21.93 -24.59
N ILE A 340 18.60 -20.98 -25.40
CA ILE A 340 17.95 -20.74 -26.70
C ILE A 340 18.29 -21.88 -27.64
N SER A 341 17.28 -22.44 -28.28
CA SER A 341 17.43 -23.64 -29.11
C SER A 341 16.53 -23.57 -30.35
N SER A 342 16.95 -24.21 -31.42
CA SER A 342 16.21 -24.26 -32.68
C SER A 342 16.20 -25.65 -33.28
N ILE A 343 15.28 -25.88 -34.22
CA ILE A 343 15.27 -27.12 -34.98
C ILE A 343 16.50 -27.22 -35.88
N GLU A 344 16.72 -26.25 -36.79
CA GLU A 344 17.91 -26.21 -37.66
C GLU A 344 18.25 -24.75 -38.06
N ASN A 345 18.02 -23.76 -37.18
CA ASN A 345 18.25 -22.35 -37.53
C ASN A 345 19.72 -22.00 -37.47
N LYS A 346 20.30 -21.53 -38.58
CA LYS A 346 21.72 -21.14 -38.66
C LYS A 346 22.16 -20.03 -37.70
N TRP A 347 21.22 -19.20 -37.26
CA TRP A 347 21.49 -18.13 -36.30
C TRP A 347 21.31 -18.57 -34.83
N VAL A 348 20.76 -19.77 -34.62
CA VAL A 348 20.59 -20.40 -33.30
C VAL A 348 21.11 -21.83 -33.44
N PRO A 349 22.42 -22.04 -33.45
CA PRO A 349 23.02 -23.34 -33.77
C PRO A 349 22.88 -24.39 -32.71
N ASN A 350 22.36 -24.04 -31.54
CA ASN A 350 22.02 -24.99 -30.48
C ASN A 350 20.69 -25.68 -30.81
N HIS A 351 20.69 -27.01 -30.84
CA HIS A 351 19.51 -27.83 -31.13
C HIS A 351 18.92 -28.52 -29.90
N THR A 352 19.55 -28.34 -28.75
CA THR A 352 19.12 -28.93 -27.48
C THR A 352 18.55 -27.87 -26.57
N LEU A 353 17.27 -27.96 -26.27
CA LEU A 353 16.62 -27.16 -25.24
C LEU A 353 16.96 -27.75 -23.88
N GLU A 354 17.51 -26.94 -23.00
CA GLU A 354 17.80 -27.31 -21.64
C GLU A 354 17.14 -26.33 -20.68
N VAL A 355 16.67 -26.85 -19.52
CA VAL A 355 16.17 -26.05 -18.40
C VAL A 355 17.04 -26.34 -17.18
N TRP A 356 17.48 -25.29 -16.55
CA TRP A 356 18.40 -25.31 -15.41
C TRP A 356 17.83 -24.54 -14.23
N VAL A 357 18.08 -24.98 -12.99
CA VAL A 357 17.63 -24.35 -11.75
C VAL A 357 18.78 -24.25 -10.75
N TRP A 358 18.87 -23.12 -10.05
CA TRP A 358 19.79 -22.92 -8.92
C TRP A 358 19.10 -23.37 -7.63
N LYS A 359 19.30 -24.67 -7.28
CA LYS A 359 18.66 -25.29 -6.12
C LYS A 359 19.17 -24.76 -4.78
N ASP A 360 20.46 -24.46 -4.70
CA ASP A 360 21.15 -24.03 -3.48
C ASP A 360 21.39 -22.52 -3.45
N GLY A 361 20.54 -21.77 -4.16
CA GLY A 361 20.68 -20.32 -4.32
C GLY A 361 21.63 -19.93 -5.45
N ILE A 362 21.60 -18.65 -5.81
CA ILE A 362 22.26 -18.08 -7.00
C ILE A 362 23.80 -18.00 -6.89
N ASP A 363 24.37 -18.24 -5.73
CA ASP A 363 25.81 -18.35 -5.52
C ASP A 363 26.34 -19.78 -5.77
N GLY A 364 25.44 -20.76 -5.89
CA GLY A 364 25.74 -22.16 -6.20
C GLY A 364 25.78 -22.44 -7.71
N ALA A 365 26.05 -23.71 -8.05
CA ALA A 365 25.99 -24.18 -9.43
C ALA A 365 24.56 -24.58 -9.83
N PRO A 366 24.13 -24.31 -11.06
CA PRO A 366 22.83 -24.74 -11.54
C PRO A 366 22.77 -26.25 -11.77
N THR A 367 21.58 -26.81 -11.60
CA THR A 367 21.26 -28.21 -11.91
C THR A 367 20.35 -28.26 -13.11
N LYS A 368 20.64 -29.15 -14.05
CA LYS A 368 19.78 -29.38 -15.21
C LYS A 368 18.58 -30.26 -14.81
N ILE A 369 17.37 -29.79 -15.09
CA ILE A 369 16.11 -30.48 -14.79
C ILE A 369 15.36 -30.96 -16.00
N PHE A 370 15.74 -30.48 -17.21
CA PHE A 370 15.12 -30.91 -18.45
C PHE A 370 16.08 -30.78 -19.63
N THR A 371 15.92 -31.69 -20.61
CA THR A 371 16.62 -31.65 -21.90
C THR A 371 15.77 -32.22 -22.99
N GLN A 372 15.76 -31.60 -24.18
CA GLN A 372 15.05 -32.07 -25.36
C GLN A 372 15.86 -31.74 -26.62
N ASP A 373 16.10 -32.75 -27.45
CA ASP A 373 16.74 -32.57 -28.73
C ASP A 373 15.68 -32.19 -29.79
N LEU A 374 15.67 -30.94 -30.21
CA LEU A 374 14.68 -30.40 -31.13
C LEU A 374 14.85 -30.90 -32.55
N GLN A 375 16.08 -31.32 -32.90
CA GLN A 375 16.39 -31.77 -34.26
C GLN A 375 15.92 -33.20 -34.55
N HIS A 376 15.99 -34.07 -33.56
CA HIS A 376 15.70 -35.47 -33.71
C HIS A 376 14.39 -35.93 -33.04
N ASP A 377 13.75 -35.06 -32.29
CA ASP A 377 12.47 -35.40 -31.65
C ASP A 377 11.35 -35.49 -32.69
N PRO A 378 10.60 -36.61 -32.73
CA PRO A 378 9.49 -36.84 -33.67
C PRO A 378 8.44 -35.72 -33.69
N MET A 379 8.27 -34.98 -32.58
CA MET A 379 7.33 -33.86 -32.44
C MET A 379 7.63 -32.72 -33.46
N PHE A 380 8.86 -32.56 -33.88
CA PHE A 380 9.30 -31.48 -34.77
C PHE A 380 9.51 -31.93 -36.21
N VAL A 381 9.32 -33.19 -36.52
CA VAL A 381 9.46 -33.71 -37.92
C VAL A 381 8.47 -32.99 -38.83
N GLY A 382 9.00 -32.41 -39.91
CA GLY A 382 8.21 -31.65 -40.89
C GLY A 382 7.84 -30.21 -40.46
N LYS A 383 8.22 -29.79 -39.28
CA LYS A 383 8.04 -28.41 -38.83
C LYS A 383 9.04 -27.46 -39.47
N ASN A 384 8.78 -26.16 -39.35
CA ASN A 384 9.68 -25.12 -39.85
C ASN A 384 11.06 -25.23 -39.20
N LYS A 385 12.07 -25.53 -39.97
CA LYS A 385 13.47 -25.70 -39.51
C LYS A 385 14.07 -24.48 -38.84
N ASN A 386 13.62 -23.27 -39.20
CA ASN A 386 14.08 -22.03 -38.61
C ASN A 386 13.40 -21.70 -37.27
N ALA A 387 12.40 -22.48 -36.86
CA ALA A 387 11.70 -22.25 -35.60
C ALA A 387 12.63 -22.42 -34.40
N ASN A 388 12.41 -21.61 -33.39
CA ASN A 388 13.22 -21.59 -32.18
C ASN A 388 12.39 -21.34 -30.93
N THR A 389 12.92 -21.78 -29.78
CA THR A 389 12.33 -21.65 -28.46
C THR A 389 13.38 -21.29 -27.41
N GLY A 390 12.96 -21.13 -26.15
CA GLY A 390 13.90 -20.83 -25.04
C GLY A 390 14.41 -19.38 -25.03
N ARG A 391 13.80 -18.48 -25.81
CA ARG A 391 14.11 -17.04 -25.72
C ARG A 391 13.51 -16.41 -24.48
N THR A 392 12.35 -16.87 -24.08
CA THR A 392 11.60 -16.48 -22.89
C THR A 392 10.97 -17.70 -22.27
N MET A 393 10.64 -17.64 -21.01
CA MET A 393 9.80 -18.62 -20.31
C MET A 393 8.99 -17.96 -19.22
N GLY A 394 7.85 -18.56 -18.88
CA GLY A 394 7.04 -18.19 -17.72
C GLY A 394 6.88 -19.38 -16.80
N ILE A 395 6.75 -19.14 -15.52
CA ILE A 395 6.67 -20.15 -14.47
C ILE A 395 5.45 -19.87 -13.60
N ALA A 396 4.75 -20.93 -13.20
CA ALA A 396 3.78 -20.93 -12.11
C ALA A 396 4.14 -22.03 -11.12
N GLY A 397 4.01 -21.76 -9.82
CA GLY A 397 4.32 -22.68 -8.72
C GLY A 397 5.80 -22.71 -8.34
N ASN A 398 6.19 -23.71 -7.52
CA ASN A 398 7.54 -23.93 -7.04
C ASN A 398 8.18 -25.10 -7.80
N VAL A 399 9.24 -24.82 -8.55
CA VAL A 399 9.89 -25.82 -9.43
C VAL A 399 10.61 -26.94 -8.66
N LEU A 400 10.94 -26.75 -7.39
CA LEU A 400 11.66 -27.72 -6.58
C LEU A 400 10.78 -28.49 -5.59
N SER A 401 9.54 -28.02 -5.34
CA SER A 401 8.66 -28.65 -4.35
C SER A 401 7.20 -28.48 -4.78
N GLY A 402 6.41 -29.56 -4.62
CA GLY A 402 5.02 -29.56 -5.04
C GLY A 402 4.87 -29.55 -6.56
N LYS A 403 3.89 -28.81 -7.07
CA LYS A 403 3.63 -28.68 -8.49
C LYS A 403 4.17 -27.37 -9.05
N ALA A 404 4.68 -27.42 -10.26
CA ALA A 404 5.01 -26.23 -11.05
C ALA A 404 4.76 -26.49 -12.54
N ARG A 405 4.64 -25.39 -13.29
CA ARG A 405 4.55 -25.43 -14.75
C ARG A 405 5.46 -24.39 -15.38
N ILE A 406 6.13 -24.77 -16.46
CA ILE A 406 7.00 -23.88 -17.24
C ILE A 406 6.48 -23.80 -18.66
N GLY A 407 6.14 -22.59 -19.12
CA GLY A 407 5.60 -22.34 -20.45
C GLY A 407 6.65 -21.79 -21.42
N PHE A 408 6.61 -22.28 -22.65
CA PHE A 408 7.48 -21.86 -23.74
C PHE A 408 6.68 -21.55 -25.00
N VAL A 409 7.11 -20.56 -25.74
CA VAL A 409 6.64 -20.31 -27.11
C VAL A 409 7.63 -20.88 -28.12
N PHE A 410 7.11 -21.33 -29.24
CA PHE A 410 7.92 -21.75 -30.39
C PHE A 410 7.79 -20.72 -31.50
N ASN A 411 8.71 -19.75 -31.52
CA ASN A 411 8.72 -18.73 -32.55
C ASN A 411 8.99 -19.35 -33.93
N GLY A 412 8.17 -18.99 -34.92
CA GLY A 412 8.21 -19.57 -36.27
C GLY A 412 7.29 -20.76 -36.47
N LEU A 413 6.69 -21.33 -35.42
CA LEU A 413 5.58 -22.29 -35.52
C LEU A 413 4.25 -21.66 -35.10
N ASN A 414 4.26 -20.55 -34.35
CA ASN A 414 3.12 -19.95 -33.68
C ASN A 414 2.40 -20.94 -32.73
N GLU A 415 3.18 -21.79 -32.12
CA GLU A 415 2.76 -22.82 -31.16
C GLU A 415 3.46 -22.60 -29.82
N PHE A 416 2.92 -23.19 -28.79
CA PHE A 416 3.52 -23.20 -27.44
C PHE A 416 3.50 -24.60 -26.85
N PHE A 417 4.24 -24.82 -25.77
CA PHE A 417 4.16 -26.03 -24.96
C PHE A 417 4.42 -25.69 -23.49
N VAL A 418 4.02 -26.61 -22.63
CA VAL A 418 4.15 -26.50 -21.18
C VAL A 418 4.78 -27.78 -20.62
N LEU A 419 5.78 -27.60 -19.78
CA LEU A 419 6.33 -28.66 -18.93
C LEU A 419 5.61 -28.61 -17.58
N SER A 420 5.06 -29.73 -17.12
CA SER A 420 4.55 -29.89 -15.77
C SER A 420 5.59 -30.58 -14.90
N LEU A 421 5.85 -30.01 -13.73
CA LEU A 421 6.83 -30.52 -12.76
C LEU A 421 6.12 -30.95 -11.48
N LYS A 422 6.74 -31.93 -10.81
CA LYS A 422 6.40 -32.34 -9.46
C LYS A 422 7.68 -32.63 -8.68
N ASP A 423 7.84 -31.96 -7.55
CA ASP A 423 8.98 -32.13 -6.62
C ASP A 423 10.35 -32.08 -7.32
N GLY A 424 10.52 -31.16 -8.25
CA GLY A 424 11.78 -30.92 -8.97
C GLY A 424 11.97 -31.72 -10.25
N GLU A 425 11.05 -32.60 -10.59
CA GLU A 425 11.13 -33.44 -11.79
C GLU A 425 10.05 -33.08 -12.82
N VAL A 426 10.42 -33.08 -14.10
CA VAL A 426 9.44 -32.92 -15.19
C VAL A 426 8.67 -34.21 -15.35
N VAL A 427 7.37 -34.19 -15.05
CA VAL A 427 6.48 -35.36 -15.10
C VAL A 427 5.62 -35.40 -16.37
N LYS A 428 5.50 -34.27 -17.08
CA LYS A 428 4.69 -34.22 -18.29
C LYS A 428 5.18 -33.13 -19.23
N HIS A 429 5.14 -33.42 -20.53
CA HIS A 429 5.25 -32.48 -21.63
C HIS A 429 3.90 -32.41 -22.35
N SER A 430 3.34 -31.18 -22.51
CA SER A 430 2.00 -31.03 -23.13
C SER A 430 1.93 -31.45 -24.61
N GLY A 431 3.07 -31.54 -25.28
CA GLY A 431 3.13 -31.48 -26.73
C GLY A 431 3.00 -30.03 -27.22
N LEU A 432 3.17 -29.85 -28.54
CA LEU A 432 2.96 -28.55 -29.19
C LEU A 432 1.45 -28.25 -29.27
N ILE A 433 1.05 -27.11 -28.81
CA ILE A 433 -0.34 -26.64 -28.83
C ILE A 433 -0.42 -25.44 -29.79
N ALA A 434 -1.26 -25.58 -30.79
CA ALA A 434 -1.58 -24.48 -31.70
C ALA A 434 -2.83 -23.75 -31.20
N PRO A 435 -2.76 -22.43 -30.94
CA PRO A 435 -3.95 -21.65 -30.67
C PRO A 435 -4.96 -21.73 -31.83
N LYS A 436 -6.25 -21.91 -31.53
CA LYS A 436 -7.30 -22.01 -32.56
C LYS A 436 -7.49 -20.73 -33.34
N SER A 437 -7.24 -19.58 -32.69
CA SER A 437 -7.12 -18.31 -33.41
C SER A 437 -5.66 -18.01 -33.71
N ALA A 438 -5.40 -17.49 -34.89
CA ALA A 438 -4.04 -17.15 -35.31
C ALA A 438 -3.41 -16.12 -34.37
N ILE A 439 -2.23 -16.45 -33.83
CA ILE A 439 -1.38 -15.52 -33.07
C ILE A 439 -0.09 -15.29 -33.87
N ALA A 440 0.49 -14.11 -33.72
CA ALA A 440 1.79 -13.81 -34.32
C ALA A 440 2.81 -13.59 -33.19
N LEU A 441 3.69 -14.59 -33.03
CA LEU A 441 4.74 -14.56 -32.02
C LEU A 441 5.91 -13.66 -32.45
N THR A 442 6.53 -13.03 -31.48
CA THR A 442 7.76 -12.25 -31.64
C THR A 442 8.93 -12.92 -30.91
N ASN A 443 10.12 -12.38 -31.05
CA ASN A 443 11.28 -12.81 -30.26
C ASN A 443 11.16 -12.48 -28.75
N ALA A 444 10.20 -11.65 -28.38
CA ALA A 444 9.92 -11.27 -26.99
C ALA A 444 8.66 -11.94 -26.44
N SER A 445 7.94 -12.72 -27.24
CA SER A 445 6.72 -13.40 -26.77
C SER A 445 7.04 -14.35 -25.63
N LYS A 446 6.21 -14.31 -24.58
CA LYS A 446 6.37 -15.11 -23.37
C LYS A 446 5.07 -15.88 -23.08
N CYS A 447 5.17 -17.16 -22.80
CA CYS A 447 4.08 -18.01 -22.36
C CYS A 447 4.19 -18.20 -20.84
N VAL A 448 3.18 -17.76 -20.11
CA VAL A 448 3.13 -17.88 -18.66
C VAL A 448 1.92 -18.73 -18.26
N PRO A 449 2.11 -19.89 -17.63
CA PRO A 449 1.00 -20.65 -17.07
C PRO A 449 0.27 -19.85 -15.99
N THR A 450 -1.07 -19.92 -15.96
CA THR A 450 -1.87 -19.18 -14.97
C THR A 450 -2.05 -19.92 -13.65
N GLY A 451 -1.61 -21.16 -13.58
CA GLY A 451 -1.67 -22.01 -12.40
C GLY A 451 -0.89 -23.31 -12.61
N VAL A 452 -0.91 -24.18 -11.62
CA VAL A 452 -0.07 -25.38 -11.53
C VAL A 452 -0.75 -26.66 -12.02
N GLU A 453 -2.08 -26.63 -12.27
CA GLU A 453 -2.79 -27.79 -12.75
C GLU A 453 -2.67 -27.93 -14.28
N ASP A 454 -2.63 -29.16 -14.77
CA ASP A 454 -2.45 -29.43 -16.20
C ASP A 454 -3.54 -28.79 -17.09
N SER A 455 -4.72 -28.57 -16.54
CA SER A 455 -5.85 -27.94 -17.23
C SER A 455 -5.81 -26.41 -17.23
N ASP A 456 -4.98 -25.81 -16.37
CA ASP A 456 -4.93 -24.35 -16.27
C ASP A 456 -4.46 -23.75 -17.59
N PRO A 457 -5.09 -22.66 -18.04
CA PRO A 457 -4.68 -21.98 -19.26
C PRO A 457 -3.30 -21.34 -19.14
N VAL A 458 -2.79 -20.84 -20.23
CA VAL A 458 -1.61 -19.98 -20.29
C VAL A 458 -2.00 -18.59 -20.77
N VAL A 459 -1.22 -17.58 -20.38
CA VAL A 459 -1.27 -16.26 -20.99
C VAL A 459 -0.03 -16.09 -21.86
N ILE A 460 -0.21 -15.73 -23.11
CA ILE A 460 0.88 -15.45 -24.05
C ILE A 460 0.85 -13.96 -24.36
N GLY A 461 1.90 -13.26 -23.98
CA GLY A 461 2.04 -11.85 -24.21
C GLY A 461 3.16 -11.50 -25.17
N ALA A 462 3.32 -10.21 -25.45
CA ALA A 462 4.27 -9.65 -26.42
C ALA A 462 4.02 -10.16 -27.86
N LEU A 463 2.75 -10.14 -28.26
CA LEU A 463 2.33 -10.52 -29.62
C LEU A 463 2.41 -9.33 -30.59
N VAL A 464 2.56 -9.62 -31.87
CA VAL A 464 2.41 -8.60 -32.92
C VAL A 464 0.95 -8.15 -32.99
N ASP A 465 0.70 -6.87 -32.96
CA ASP A 465 -0.62 -6.23 -33.15
C ASP A 465 -1.74 -6.57 -32.15
N ARG A 466 -1.49 -7.38 -31.12
CA ARG A 466 -2.57 -7.87 -30.23
C ARG A 466 -2.23 -7.90 -28.73
N GLY A 467 -1.06 -7.46 -28.32
CA GLY A 467 -0.65 -7.44 -26.90
C GLY A 467 -0.56 -8.81 -26.23
N MET A 468 -1.70 -9.45 -25.95
CA MET A 468 -1.72 -10.75 -25.26
C MET A 468 -2.97 -11.58 -25.57
N VAL A 469 -2.89 -12.85 -25.25
CA VAL A 469 -3.99 -13.82 -25.39
C VAL A 469 -3.94 -14.82 -24.23
N LYS A 470 -5.09 -15.22 -23.69
CA LYS A 470 -5.23 -16.37 -22.79
C LYS A 470 -5.61 -17.58 -23.63
N VAL A 471 -4.87 -18.67 -23.51
CA VAL A 471 -5.05 -19.87 -24.33
C VAL A 471 -5.26 -21.08 -23.42
N GLY A 472 -6.35 -21.80 -23.64
CA GLY A 472 -6.60 -23.08 -23.01
C GLY A 472 -5.63 -24.15 -23.48
N MET A 473 -5.45 -25.21 -22.69
CA MET A 473 -4.60 -26.34 -23.07
C MET A 473 -5.19 -27.17 -24.25
N ASP A 474 -6.42 -26.89 -24.66
CA ASP A 474 -7.09 -27.36 -25.87
C ASP A 474 -6.94 -26.41 -27.08
N GLY A 475 -6.20 -25.32 -26.91
CA GLY A 475 -5.96 -24.31 -27.92
C GLY A 475 -7.05 -23.24 -28.03
N GLU A 476 -8.14 -23.28 -27.23
CA GLU A 476 -9.15 -22.22 -27.21
C GLU A 476 -8.52 -20.88 -26.80
N THR A 477 -8.91 -19.80 -27.47
CA THR A 477 -8.27 -18.49 -27.32
C THR A 477 -9.25 -17.44 -26.85
N HIS A 478 -8.82 -16.68 -25.82
CA HIS A 478 -9.51 -15.49 -25.35
C HIS A 478 -8.55 -14.30 -25.45
N TYR A 479 -8.84 -13.36 -26.34
CA TYR A 479 -8.01 -12.18 -26.50
C TYR A 479 -8.32 -11.16 -25.42
N PHE A 480 -7.26 -10.61 -24.87
CA PHE A 480 -7.29 -9.45 -24.00
C PHE A 480 -6.57 -8.30 -24.69
N GLY A 481 -7.14 -7.17 -24.60
CA GLY A 481 -6.54 -5.95 -25.08
C GLY A 481 -7.56 -5.12 -25.83
N PRO A 482 -7.60 -3.84 -25.53
CA PRO A 482 -8.33 -2.90 -26.34
C PRO A 482 -7.75 -3.01 -27.73
N GLY A 483 -8.60 -3.00 -28.68
CA GLY A 483 -8.17 -2.80 -30.06
C GLY A 483 -7.11 -1.71 -30.11
N LYS A 484 -6.48 -1.55 -31.20
CA LYS A 484 -5.37 -0.64 -31.61
C LYS A 484 -4.97 0.58 -30.72
N ASN A 485 -5.74 0.93 -29.70
CA ASN A 485 -5.51 2.15 -28.89
C ASN A 485 -4.57 1.94 -27.68
N TRP A 486 -4.36 0.72 -27.21
CA TRP A 486 -3.40 0.44 -26.14
C TRP A 486 -2.00 0.19 -26.69
N PHE A 487 -1.97 -0.43 -27.84
CA PHE A 487 -0.77 -0.73 -28.57
C PHE A 487 -0.84 0.14 -29.82
N THR A 488 -0.04 1.18 -29.88
CA THR A 488 0.03 2.02 -31.06
C THR A 488 0.28 1.18 -32.30
N VAL A 489 -0.22 1.63 -33.42
CA VAL A 489 -0.38 0.93 -34.71
C VAL A 489 0.87 0.18 -35.23
N ASN A 490 2.04 0.45 -34.67
CA ASN A 490 3.32 -0.19 -34.99
C ASN A 490 4.01 -0.80 -33.76
N GLY A 491 3.26 -0.96 -32.64
CA GLY A 491 3.83 -1.34 -31.36
C GLY A 491 4.21 -2.81 -31.30
N ASN A 492 5.49 -3.08 -31.38
CA ASN A 492 6.04 -4.34 -30.94
C ASN A 492 6.12 -4.32 -29.42
N THR A 493 5.30 -5.11 -28.76
CA THR A 493 5.48 -5.38 -27.32
C THR A 493 6.85 -6.00 -27.09
N LYS A 494 7.62 -5.46 -26.14
CA LYS A 494 9.03 -5.81 -25.95
C LYS A 494 9.28 -6.66 -24.71
N GLY A 495 8.34 -6.70 -23.78
CA GLY A 495 8.42 -7.50 -22.56
C GLY A 495 7.02 -7.84 -22.06
N PHE A 496 6.91 -8.96 -21.38
CA PHE A 496 5.67 -9.42 -20.80
C PHE A 496 5.92 -10.11 -19.47
N GLY A 497 5.11 -9.74 -18.46
CA GLY A 497 5.05 -10.39 -17.17
C GLY A 497 3.60 -10.69 -16.79
N TYR A 498 3.39 -11.72 -15.98
CA TYR A 498 2.10 -12.11 -15.45
C TYR A 498 2.27 -12.60 -14.01
N THR A 499 1.33 -12.28 -13.14
CA THR A 499 1.29 -12.79 -11.77
C THR A 499 -0.12 -12.72 -11.19
N HIS A 500 -0.33 -13.48 -10.14
CA HIS A 500 -1.51 -13.35 -9.27
C HIS A 500 -1.20 -12.50 -8.06
N PHE A 501 -2.11 -11.60 -7.73
CA PHE A 501 -1.97 -10.78 -6.54
C PHE A 501 -3.34 -10.36 -6.00
N ASN A 502 -3.65 -10.70 -4.75
CA ASN A 502 -4.91 -10.31 -4.08
C ASN A 502 -6.18 -10.58 -4.88
N GLY A 503 -6.23 -11.72 -5.53
CA GLY A 503 -7.37 -12.11 -6.34
C GLY A 503 -7.43 -11.43 -7.71
N MET A 504 -6.46 -10.59 -8.08
CA MET A 504 -6.26 -10.06 -9.42
C MET A 504 -5.35 -10.94 -10.25
N GLU A 505 -5.49 -10.84 -11.56
CA GLU A 505 -4.55 -11.38 -12.54
C GLU A 505 -3.82 -10.20 -13.19
N LEU A 506 -2.62 -9.90 -12.69
CA LEU A 506 -1.83 -8.75 -13.16
C LEU A 506 -0.98 -9.12 -14.36
N VAL A 507 -0.99 -8.24 -15.35
CA VAL A 507 -0.09 -8.31 -16.49
C VAL A 507 0.75 -7.04 -16.57
N ALA A 508 2.02 -7.21 -16.92
CA ALA A 508 2.94 -6.13 -17.24
C ALA A 508 3.37 -6.24 -18.70
N ILE A 509 3.21 -5.17 -19.43
CA ILE A 509 3.52 -5.13 -20.87
C ILE A 509 4.46 -3.98 -21.12
N GLY A 510 5.66 -4.30 -21.57
CA GLY A 510 6.58 -3.32 -22.13
C GLY A 510 6.19 -3.01 -23.57
N ASN A 511 5.71 -1.82 -23.82
CA ASN A 511 5.37 -1.36 -25.17
C ASN A 511 6.45 -0.39 -25.68
N GLY A 512 6.97 -0.66 -26.87
CA GLY A 512 7.93 0.19 -27.55
C GLY A 512 7.58 0.36 -29.01
N GLU A 513 7.36 1.58 -29.45
CA GLU A 513 7.21 1.88 -30.87
C GLU A 513 8.60 1.99 -31.52
N VAL A 514 8.82 1.18 -32.54
CA VAL A 514 10.01 1.27 -33.38
C VAL A 514 9.58 1.82 -34.74
N ALA A 515 9.73 3.11 -34.93
CA ALA A 515 9.67 3.68 -36.26
C ALA A 515 10.96 3.30 -36.98
N SER A 516 10.93 2.29 -37.83
CA SER A 516 11.97 1.83 -38.73
C SER A 516 13.37 1.54 -38.15
N TRP A 517 14.14 0.71 -38.87
CA TRP A 517 15.51 0.23 -38.55
C TRP A 517 16.58 1.33 -38.43
N SER A 518 16.28 2.53 -38.84
CA SER A 518 17.28 3.61 -38.98
C SER A 518 16.88 4.92 -38.31
N ALA A 519 15.68 5.02 -37.75
CA ALA A 519 15.17 6.29 -37.29
C ALA A 519 15.22 6.46 -35.78
N ALA A 520 15.23 7.71 -35.43
CA ALA A 520 15.11 8.21 -34.08
C ALA A 520 14.11 7.41 -33.25
N VAL A 521 14.54 7.08 -32.10
CA VAL A 521 13.83 6.35 -31.08
C VAL A 521 12.54 7.09 -30.78
N ASP A 522 11.42 6.38 -30.92
CA ASP A 522 10.17 6.95 -30.49
C ASP A 522 10.07 6.85 -28.95
N TRP A 523 9.73 7.95 -28.34
CA TRP A 523 9.52 8.19 -26.92
C TRP A 523 8.36 7.38 -26.28
N ARG A 524 7.81 6.41 -26.98
CA ARG A 524 6.64 5.63 -26.57
C ARG A 524 6.95 4.31 -25.90
N ASN A 525 8.20 4.06 -25.52
CA ASN A 525 8.53 2.92 -24.69
C ASN A 525 7.93 3.10 -23.29
N ARG A 526 6.92 2.33 -22.94
CA ARG A 526 6.21 2.43 -21.67
C ARG A 526 5.86 1.08 -21.10
N LEU A 527 5.73 1.05 -19.80
CA LEU A 527 5.16 -0.06 -19.07
C LEU A 527 3.65 0.16 -18.91
N ILE A 528 2.89 -0.86 -19.20
CA ILE A 528 1.46 -0.94 -18.91
C ILE A 528 1.27 -2.07 -17.91
N VAL A 529 0.60 -1.79 -16.81
CA VAL A 529 0.16 -2.80 -15.83
C VAL A 529 -1.36 -2.82 -15.80
N ALA A 530 -1.96 -3.98 -15.91
CA ALA A 530 -3.41 -4.13 -15.93
C ALA A 530 -3.86 -5.38 -15.16
N ASP A 531 -5.06 -5.33 -14.57
CA ASP A 531 -5.77 -6.50 -14.05
C ASP A 531 -6.67 -7.06 -15.15
N ILE A 532 -6.44 -8.31 -15.52
CA ILE A 532 -7.20 -9.01 -16.56
C ILE A 532 -8.26 -9.97 -16.00
N LYS A 533 -8.38 -10.12 -14.68
CA LYS A 533 -9.35 -11.03 -14.07
C LYS A 533 -10.78 -10.54 -14.21
N SER A 534 -11.00 -9.27 -14.05
CA SER A 534 -12.33 -8.66 -14.00
C SER A 534 -12.96 -8.44 -15.37
N GLY A 535 -12.24 -8.70 -16.47
CA GLY A 535 -12.61 -8.23 -17.78
C GLY A 535 -12.94 -9.28 -18.81
N ALA A 536 -14.16 -9.24 -19.32
CA ALA A 536 -14.36 -9.60 -20.72
C ALA A 536 -13.48 -8.72 -21.63
N PRO A 537 -13.02 -9.18 -22.80
CA PRO A 537 -12.14 -8.43 -23.71
C PRO A 537 -12.59 -6.99 -24.04
N ALA A 538 -13.90 -6.72 -23.95
CA ALA A 538 -14.47 -5.39 -24.12
C ALA A 538 -14.18 -4.43 -22.95
N SER A 539 -13.84 -4.94 -21.77
CA SER A 539 -13.66 -4.11 -20.58
C SER A 539 -12.21 -3.72 -20.31
N LEU A 540 -11.24 -4.18 -21.09
CA LEU A 540 -9.92 -3.56 -21.08
C LEU A 540 -9.92 -2.16 -21.73
N THR A 541 -10.96 -1.78 -22.46
CA THR A 541 -11.23 -0.37 -22.81
C THR A 541 -11.62 0.44 -21.59
N ASP A 542 -12.25 -0.21 -20.61
CA ASP A 542 -12.69 0.32 -19.32
C ASP A 542 -11.90 -0.30 -18.17
N GLY A 543 -11.02 -1.27 -18.47
CA GLY A 543 -10.17 -1.96 -17.52
C GLY A 543 -9.28 -0.96 -16.80
N GLU A 544 -9.30 -1.01 -15.48
CA GLU A 544 -8.43 -0.21 -14.65
C GLU A 544 -6.98 -0.50 -15.05
N ILE A 545 -6.48 0.33 -15.97
CA ILE A 545 -5.05 0.49 -16.12
C ILE A 545 -4.60 1.02 -14.78
N LEU A 546 -3.88 0.20 -14.03
CA LEU A 546 -3.26 0.61 -12.77
C LEU A 546 -2.24 1.72 -12.99
N ASP A 547 -1.95 2.03 -14.25
CA ASP A 547 -0.98 2.99 -14.70
C ASP A 547 -1.60 4.37 -14.93
N SER A 548 -1.38 5.25 -13.97
CA SER A 548 -1.59 6.69 -14.14
C SER A 548 -0.48 7.39 -14.94
N TYR A 549 0.57 6.69 -15.32
CA TYR A 549 1.77 7.26 -15.97
C TYR A 549 1.49 7.84 -17.33
N ASN A 550 0.55 7.29 -18.06
CA ASN A 550 0.14 7.79 -19.36
C ASN A 550 -0.41 9.21 -19.34
N LYS A 551 -0.81 9.74 -18.19
CA LYS A 551 -1.39 11.08 -18.05
C LYS A 551 -0.38 12.18 -17.72
N LYS A 552 0.82 11.82 -17.27
CA LYS A 552 1.84 12.77 -16.81
C LYS A 552 3.07 12.86 -17.72
N TYR A 553 3.08 12.14 -18.82
CA TYR A 553 4.19 12.15 -19.74
C TYR A 553 4.23 13.46 -20.53
N ASP A 554 5.29 14.24 -20.34
CA ASP A 554 5.63 15.39 -21.19
C ASP A 554 6.92 15.07 -21.96
N PRO A 555 6.83 14.81 -23.26
CA PRO A 555 8.00 14.52 -24.07
C PRO A 555 8.96 15.71 -24.23
N SER A 556 8.52 16.93 -23.91
CA SER A 556 9.34 18.14 -23.99
C SER A 556 10.15 18.42 -22.73
N ALA A 557 9.86 17.71 -21.62
CA ALA A 557 10.59 17.90 -20.38
C ALA A 557 12.03 17.40 -20.51
N SER A 558 12.95 18.31 -20.80
CA SER A 558 14.39 18.05 -20.76
C SER A 558 14.92 18.34 -19.36
N GLY A 559 15.52 17.38 -18.71
CA GLY A 559 16.19 17.58 -17.43
C GLY A 559 17.37 16.63 -17.26
N ASP A 560 18.32 17.06 -16.46
CA ASP A 560 19.46 16.23 -16.09
C ASP A 560 18.98 15.06 -15.24
N LEU A 561 19.24 13.84 -15.70
CA LEU A 561 18.84 12.58 -15.09
C LEU A 561 20.00 11.94 -14.33
N SER A 562 20.97 12.72 -13.89
CA SER A 562 22.14 12.24 -13.15
C SER A 562 21.79 11.60 -11.80
N GLU A 563 20.62 11.95 -11.22
CA GLU A 563 20.14 11.41 -9.96
C GLU A 563 18.84 10.60 -10.17
N PRO A 564 18.89 9.26 -10.14
CA PRO A 564 17.72 8.40 -10.36
C PRO A 564 16.57 8.61 -9.38
N ASN A 565 16.84 9.18 -8.22
CA ASN A 565 15.86 9.34 -7.14
C ASN A 565 14.93 10.57 -7.29
N GLU A 566 15.23 11.48 -8.20
CA GLU A 566 14.44 12.69 -8.45
C GLU A 566 13.67 12.67 -9.77
N VAL A 567 13.57 11.52 -10.40
CA VAL A 567 13.07 11.42 -11.77
C VAL A 567 11.56 11.39 -11.81
N ASP A 568 10.97 12.38 -12.46
CA ASP A 568 9.60 12.35 -12.93
C ASP A 568 9.40 11.16 -13.91
N TYR A 569 8.30 10.44 -13.78
CA TYR A 569 8.00 9.26 -14.60
C TYR A 569 8.07 9.52 -16.10
N GLY A 570 7.61 10.66 -16.57
CA GLY A 570 7.70 11.05 -17.95
C GLY A 570 9.13 11.08 -18.47
N ARG A 571 10.09 11.44 -17.63
CA ARG A 571 11.51 11.49 -17.96
C ARG A 571 12.15 10.10 -18.03
N LEU A 572 11.72 9.16 -17.18
CA LEU A 572 12.20 7.78 -17.25
C LEU A 572 11.89 7.12 -18.59
N TYR A 573 10.71 7.36 -19.14
CA TYR A 573 10.33 6.85 -20.45
C TYR A 573 11.14 7.49 -21.57
N GLY A 574 11.29 8.81 -21.55
CA GLY A 574 12.15 9.52 -22.51
C GLY A 574 13.60 9.06 -22.41
N TRP A 575 14.00 8.65 -21.23
CA TRP A 575 15.36 8.24 -20.93
C TRP A 575 15.73 6.87 -21.52
N LEU A 576 14.83 5.91 -21.51
CA LEU A 576 15.04 4.62 -22.18
C LEU A 576 14.97 4.73 -23.71
N ASN A 577 14.78 5.90 -24.25
CA ASN A 577 14.68 6.10 -25.69
C ASN A 577 16.02 6.29 -26.38
N GLU A 578 17.08 6.61 -25.67
CA GLU A 578 18.40 6.67 -26.29
C GLU A 578 18.94 5.28 -26.57
N ARG A 579 19.26 5.04 -27.80
CA ARG A 579 19.82 3.78 -28.24
C ARG A 579 21.29 3.71 -27.89
N VAL A 580 21.72 2.63 -27.28
CA VAL A 580 23.12 2.36 -26.93
C VAL A 580 23.60 1.15 -27.71
N GLY A 581 23.26 0.56 -28.55
CA GLY A 581 23.78 -0.64 -29.18
C GLY A 581 23.17 -0.99 -30.54
N THR A 582 23.60 -2.09 -31.06
CA THR A 582 23.29 -2.54 -32.43
C THR A 582 22.18 -3.57 -32.48
N ASN A 583 21.47 -3.87 -31.33
CA ASN A 583 20.42 -4.88 -31.34
C ASN A 583 19.16 -4.38 -32.08
N PRO A 584 19.01 -4.78 -33.38
CA PRO A 584 17.88 -4.31 -34.15
C PRO A 584 16.53 -4.85 -33.70
N ASN A 585 16.52 -5.93 -32.93
CA ASN A 585 15.28 -6.57 -32.47
C ASN A 585 14.70 -5.89 -31.24
N LYS A 586 15.46 -5.02 -30.55
CA LYS A 586 15.06 -4.28 -29.36
C LYS A 586 14.22 -5.15 -28.41
N VAL A 587 14.72 -6.35 -28.12
CA VAL A 587 14.08 -7.29 -27.21
C VAL A 587 14.11 -6.69 -25.80
N GLY A 588 13.08 -6.92 -25.05
CA GLY A 588 12.99 -6.55 -23.65
C GLY A 588 12.36 -7.66 -22.84
N ASP A 589 12.23 -7.46 -21.57
CA ASP A 589 11.53 -8.34 -20.65
C ASP A 589 10.76 -7.53 -19.60
N ALA A 590 9.70 -8.13 -19.06
CA ALA A 590 9.03 -7.62 -17.87
C ALA A 590 8.78 -8.78 -16.91
N CYS A 591 8.95 -8.52 -15.63
CA CYS A 591 8.68 -9.49 -14.59
C CYS A 591 8.04 -8.83 -13.37
N PHE A 592 7.28 -9.61 -12.62
CA PHE A 592 6.74 -9.24 -11.33
C PHE A 592 7.48 -9.94 -10.21
N TYR A 593 7.48 -9.33 -9.06
CA TYR A 593 7.82 -9.97 -7.79
C TYR A 593 6.71 -9.64 -6.79
N VAL A 594 6.13 -10.66 -6.21
CA VAL A 594 5.14 -10.52 -5.14
C VAL A 594 5.87 -10.77 -3.82
N SER A 595 5.72 -9.86 -2.86
CA SER A 595 6.29 -10.05 -1.53
C SER A 595 5.68 -11.28 -0.84
N PRO A 596 6.44 -12.03 -0.03
CA PRO A 596 5.94 -13.25 0.63
C PRO A 596 4.71 -13.02 1.51
N ASP A 597 4.58 -11.82 2.08
CA ASP A 597 3.41 -11.40 2.87
C ASP A 597 2.22 -10.96 2.03
N GLY A 598 2.35 -10.93 0.69
CA GLY A 598 1.29 -10.55 -0.23
C GLY A 598 0.86 -9.08 -0.14
N THR A 599 1.70 -8.21 0.43
CA THR A 599 1.36 -6.79 0.63
C THR A 599 1.82 -5.90 -0.49
N THR A 600 2.88 -6.29 -1.20
CA THR A 600 3.57 -5.46 -2.19
C THR A 600 3.83 -6.26 -3.46
N VAL A 601 3.67 -5.60 -4.59
CA VAL A 601 4.12 -6.11 -5.90
C VAL A 601 5.15 -5.16 -6.46
N HIS A 602 6.29 -5.69 -6.85
CA HIS A 602 7.23 -4.95 -7.68
C HIS A 602 7.10 -5.40 -9.12
N VAL A 603 7.22 -4.47 -10.04
CA VAL A 603 7.25 -4.73 -11.48
C VAL A 603 8.51 -4.12 -12.06
N TYR A 604 9.16 -4.88 -12.92
CA TYR A 604 10.41 -4.48 -13.57
C TYR A 604 10.25 -4.56 -15.08
N LEU A 605 10.81 -3.58 -15.77
CA LEU A 605 10.89 -3.54 -17.23
C LEU A 605 12.35 -3.36 -17.63
N MET A 606 12.78 -4.16 -18.56
CA MET A 606 14.08 -4.02 -19.24
C MET A 606 13.85 -3.85 -20.73
N VAL A 607 14.62 -2.95 -21.33
CA VAL A 607 14.77 -2.83 -22.77
C VAL A 607 16.23 -3.01 -23.09
N THR A 608 16.55 -4.05 -23.85
CA THR A 608 17.94 -4.38 -24.24
C THR A 608 18.60 -3.18 -24.90
N ASP A 609 19.84 -2.89 -24.50
CA ASP A 609 20.64 -1.76 -24.94
C ASP A 609 20.10 -0.37 -24.60
N MET A 610 19.19 -0.28 -23.67
CA MET A 610 18.63 0.99 -23.20
C MET A 610 18.68 1.13 -21.68
N GLY A 611 18.32 0.06 -20.95
CA GLY A 611 18.31 0.09 -19.49
C GLY A 611 17.19 -0.74 -18.88
N PHE A 612 17.00 -0.52 -17.60
CA PHE A 612 15.98 -1.23 -16.82
C PHE A 612 15.42 -0.35 -15.70
N MET A 613 14.21 -0.61 -15.32
CA MET A 613 13.45 0.19 -14.36
C MET A 613 12.66 -0.72 -13.42
N GLY A 614 12.36 -0.20 -12.22
CA GLY A 614 11.52 -0.86 -11.24
C GLY A 614 10.47 0.07 -10.66
N TRP A 615 9.31 -0.49 -10.38
CA TRP A 615 8.20 0.18 -9.70
C TRP A 615 7.67 -0.69 -8.59
N GLU A 616 7.10 -0.05 -7.60
CA GLU A 616 6.35 -0.68 -6.52
C GLU A 616 4.85 -0.40 -6.70
N ILE A 617 4.06 -1.45 -6.59
CA ILE A 617 2.60 -1.38 -6.55
C ILE A 617 2.20 -1.79 -5.13
N THR A 618 1.70 -0.85 -4.36
CA THR A 618 1.20 -1.11 -3.01
C THR A 618 -0.30 -0.95 -2.97
N LYS A 619 -0.93 -1.67 -2.06
CA LYS A 619 -2.29 -1.37 -1.67
C LYS A 619 -2.29 -0.14 -0.77
N TYR A 620 -3.15 0.83 -1.04
CA TYR A 620 -3.31 1.95 -0.12
C TYR A 620 -4.02 1.55 1.17
N ALA A 621 -3.56 2.14 2.28
CA ALA A 621 -4.37 2.20 3.49
C ALA A 621 -5.63 3.05 3.24
N ILE A 622 -6.77 2.54 3.64
CA ILE A 622 -8.04 3.27 3.68
C ILE A 622 -8.14 3.98 5.03
#